data_00d0455e30a9f1844dbc1d8a79d793ed
#
_entry.id   00d0455e30a9f1844dbc1d8a79d793ed
#
_cell.length_a   1.000
_cell.length_b   1.000
_cell.length_c   1.000
_cell.angle_alpha   90.00
_cell.angle_beta   90.00
_cell.angle_gamma   90.00
#
_symmetry.space_group_name_H-M   'P 1'
#
loop_
_entity.id
_entity.type
_entity.pdbx_description
1 polymer ?
#
loop_
_entity_poly.entity_id
_entity_poly.type
_entity_poly.pdbx_seq_one_letter_code
_entity_poly.pdbx_strand_id
1 'polypeptide(L)'
;MNKYEKSKIYKIESLTSDKIYIGSTSNDYLSSRMAKHRNSYKRYKANNEREHQLGRVYVYDIFDESGVENCFITLIENFKCNDVNELRTREAHFIKTLNCVNKYMPGRTMEEYSIDNAEEIKLSKKNRYIRDKVKEFHCDCGAILSFYNKSRHINISCKLKK
;
A
#
# COMPACT_ATOMS: atom_id res chain seq x y z
N MET A 1 10.83 30.13 -0.34
CA MET A 1 10.13 29.55 -1.53
C MET A 1 9.39 28.30 -1.10
N ASN A 2 8.10 28.22 -1.38
CA ASN A 2 7.33 27.03 -1.02
C ASN A 2 7.71 25.85 -1.94
N LYS A 3 8.14 24.73 -1.35
CA LYS A 3 8.51 23.50 -2.08
C LYS A 3 7.40 22.96 -2.98
N TYR A 4 6.14 23.24 -2.65
CA TYR A 4 4.97 22.69 -3.34
C TYR A 4 4.39 23.64 -4.39
N GLU A 5 5.05 24.77 -4.66
CA GLU A 5 4.57 25.76 -5.63
C GLU A 5 4.50 25.23 -7.07
N LYS A 6 5.38 24.28 -7.40
CA LYS A 6 5.45 23.63 -8.73
C LYS A 6 5.00 22.18 -8.72
N SER A 7 4.19 21.81 -7.73
CA SER A 7 3.70 20.43 -7.61
C SER A 7 2.84 20.04 -8.81
N LYS A 8 2.83 18.74 -9.09
CA LYS A 8 2.15 18.15 -10.25
C LYS A 8 1.49 16.86 -9.86
N ILE A 9 0.35 16.59 -10.49
CA ILE A 9 -0.25 15.26 -10.57
C ILE A 9 0.08 14.68 -11.94
N TYR A 10 0.51 13.44 -11.99
CA TYR A 10 0.91 12.76 -13.21
C TYR A 10 0.33 11.34 -13.26
N LYS A 11 0.28 10.80 -14.45
CA LYS A 11 0.09 9.36 -14.66
C LYS A 11 1.34 8.72 -15.28
N ILE A 12 1.53 7.44 -15.02
CA ILE A 12 2.44 6.57 -15.77
C ILE A 12 1.57 5.57 -16.52
N GLU A 13 1.79 5.46 -17.80
CA GLU A 13 1.07 4.63 -18.74
C GLU A 13 2.05 3.93 -19.69
N SER A 14 1.59 2.94 -20.43
CA SER A 14 2.40 2.24 -21.40
C SER A 14 1.77 2.26 -22.79
N LEU A 15 2.57 1.93 -23.80
CA LEU A 15 2.10 1.79 -25.19
C LEU A 15 1.34 0.46 -25.44
N THR A 16 1.46 -0.49 -24.52
CA THR A 16 1.00 -1.89 -24.71
C THR A 16 -0.05 -2.34 -23.71
N SER A 17 -0.48 -1.45 -22.79
CA SER A 17 -1.47 -1.77 -21.76
C SER A 17 -2.31 -0.54 -21.43
N ASP A 18 -3.60 -0.74 -21.15
CA ASP A 18 -4.53 0.31 -20.72
C ASP A 18 -4.38 0.66 -19.22
N LYS A 19 -3.48 -0.02 -18.51
CA LYS A 19 -3.23 0.23 -17.10
C LYS A 19 -2.52 1.56 -16.90
N ILE A 20 -3.02 2.35 -15.96
CA ILE A 20 -2.38 3.61 -15.56
C ILE A 20 -2.07 3.61 -14.06
N TYR A 21 -0.98 4.27 -13.69
CA TYR A 21 -0.63 4.58 -12.32
C TYR A 21 -0.70 6.08 -12.11
N ILE A 22 -1.34 6.53 -11.04
CA ILE A 22 -1.43 7.95 -10.64
C ILE A 22 -0.40 8.24 -9.55
N GLY A 23 0.22 9.41 -9.62
CA GLY A 23 1.14 9.86 -8.58
C GLY A 23 1.26 11.38 -8.53
N SER A 24 1.90 11.86 -7.48
CA SER A 24 2.21 13.28 -7.31
C SER A 24 3.71 13.53 -7.14
N THR A 25 4.14 14.75 -7.43
CA THR A 25 5.52 15.18 -7.24
C THR A 25 5.61 16.68 -7.01
N SER A 26 6.57 17.06 -6.16
CA SER A 26 7.02 18.46 -6.03
C SER A 26 8.28 18.76 -6.85
N ASN A 27 8.75 17.83 -7.68
CA ASN A 27 9.90 18.07 -8.56
C ASN A 27 9.50 18.99 -9.72
N ASP A 28 10.43 19.80 -10.17
CA ASP A 28 10.23 20.71 -11.29
C ASP A 28 9.95 19.95 -12.61
N TYR A 29 10.60 18.81 -12.80
CA TYR A 29 10.51 18.03 -14.04
C TYR A 29 9.95 16.62 -13.79
N LEU A 30 8.99 16.20 -14.63
CA LEU A 30 8.43 14.85 -14.61
C LEU A 30 9.48 13.80 -15.01
N SER A 31 10.42 14.15 -15.90
CA SER A 31 11.53 13.27 -16.27
C SER A 31 12.35 12.82 -15.08
N SER A 32 12.64 13.74 -14.13
CA SER A 32 13.33 13.41 -12.87
C SER A 32 12.50 12.45 -12.00
N ARG A 33 11.18 12.60 -12.00
CA ARG A 33 10.29 11.69 -11.27
C ARG A 33 10.26 10.30 -11.92
N MET A 34 10.17 10.24 -13.25
CA MET A 34 10.23 8.98 -13.99
C MET A 34 11.56 8.24 -13.77
N ALA A 35 12.69 8.96 -13.80
CA ALA A 35 14.00 8.39 -13.49
C ALA A 35 14.05 7.77 -12.09
N LYS A 36 13.42 8.42 -11.07
CA LYS A 36 13.30 7.84 -9.72
C LYS A 36 12.49 6.54 -9.72
N HIS A 37 11.39 6.46 -10.46
CA HIS A 37 10.60 5.22 -10.58
C HIS A 37 11.41 4.10 -11.22
N ARG A 38 12.10 4.38 -12.33
CA ARG A 38 12.96 3.41 -13.04
C ARG A 38 14.09 2.90 -12.15
N ASN A 39 14.78 3.79 -11.43
CA ASN A 39 15.86 3.42 -10.52
C ASN A 39 15.36 2.59 -9.33
N SER A 40 14.19 2.92 -8.77
CA SER A 40 13.58 2.14 -7.69
C SER A 40 13.16 0.76 -8.17
N TYR A 41 12.59 0.65 -9.36
CA TYR A 41 12.24 -0.62 -9.97
C TYR A 41 13.47 -1.50 -10.25
N LYS A 42 14.55 -0.91 -10.79
CA LYS A 42 15.82 -1.63 -11.01
C LYS A 42 16.37 -2.22 -9.70
N ARG A 43 16.33 -1.44 -8.61
CA ARG A 43 16.73 -1.92 -7.28
C ARG A 43 15.80 -3.01 -6.75
N TYR A 44 14.48 -2.85 -6.92
CA TYR A 44 13.48 -3.85 -6.56
C TYR A 44 13.76 -5.21 -7.26
N LYS A 45 14.06 -5.20 -8.56
CA LYS A 45 14.41 -6.42 -9.31
C LYS A 45 15.73 -7.04 -8.88
N ALA A 46 16.72 -6.25 -8.49
CA ALA A 46 18.04 -6.73 -8.07
C ALA A 46 18.02 -7.37 -6.66
N ASN A 47 17.11 -6.95 -5.77
CA ASN A 47 17.07 -7.33 -4.35
C ASN A 47 15.93 -8.30 -4.00
N ASN A 48 15.67 -9.29 -4.81
CA ASN A 48 14.55 -10.24 -4.87
C ASN A 48 13.89 -10.72 -3.56
N GLU A 49 14.48 -10.51 -2.37
CA GLU A 49 13.94 -11.07 -1.10
C GLU A 49 13.76 -10.05 0.04
N ARG A 50 14.50 -8.96 0.07
CA ARG A 50 14.46 -8.01 1.20
C ARG A 50 13.54 -6.82 1.01
N GLU A 51 13.30 -6.37 -0.21
CA GLU A 51 12.44 -5.20 -0.50
C GLU A 51 10.95 -5.54 -0.62
N HIS A 52 10.55 -6.81 -0.63
CA HIS A 52 9.14 -7.19 -0.40
C HIS A 52 8.60 -6.65 0.95
N GLN A 53 9.49 -6.33 1.90
CA GLN A 53 9.14 -5.72 3.19
C GLN A 53 8.98 -4.19 3.12
N LEU A 54 9.51 -3.51 2.11
CA LEU A 54 9.50 -2.04 1.98
C LEU A 54 8.33 -1.49 1.18
N GLY A 55 7.35 -2.32 0.82
CA GLY A 55 6.14 -1.89 0.12
C GLY A 55 6.32 -1.87 -1.40
N ARG A 56 5.66 -2.80 -2.09
CA ARG A 56 5.57 -2.82 -3.55
C ARG A 56 4.86 -1.56 -4.05
N VAL A 57 5.48 -0.85 -4.97
CA VAL A 57 4.85 0.29 -5.66
C VAL A 57 4.05 -0.24 -6.85
N TYR A 58 2.77 0.08 -6.93
CA TYR A 58 1.86 -0.47 -7.94
C TYR A 58 2.23 -0.16 -9.39
N VAL A 59 3.04 0.86 -9.64
CA VAL A 59 3.61 1.13 -10.97
C VAL A 59 4.47 -0.02 -11.50
N TYR A 60 5.00 -0.89 -10.60
CA TYR A 60 5.81 -2.03 -11.01
C TYR A 60 4.99 -3.08 -11.76
N ASP A 61 3.68 -3.17 -11.53
CA ASP A 61 2.79 -4.05 -12.30
C ASP A 61 2.77 -3.65 -13.78
N ILE A 62 2.82 -2.34 -14.07
CA ILE A 62 2.89 -1.82 -15.44
C ILE A 62 4.27 -2.08 -16.05
N PHE A 63 5.33 -1.87 -15.26
CA PHE A 63 6.70 -2.12 -15.73
C PHE A 63 6.98 -3.61 -15.97
N ASP A 64 6.41 -4.51 -15.15
CA ASP A 64 6.52 -5.96 -15.33
C ASP A 64 5.80 -6.45 -16.59
N GLU A 65 4.64 -5.87 -16.89
CA GLU A 65 3.79 -6.26 -18.02
C GLU A 65 4.29 -5.70 -19.36
N SER A 66 4.68 -4.43 -19.36
CA SER A 66 4.92 -3.69 -20.60
C SER A 66 6.39 -3.47 -20.93
N GLY A 67 7.29 -3.70 -19.96
CA GLY A 67 8.68 -3.23 -20.04
C GLY A 67 8.82 -1.75 -19.67
N VAL A 68 9.89 -1.41 -18.98
CA VAL A 68 10.16 -0.04 -18.48
C VAL A 68 10.34 0.96 -19.60
N GLU A 69 10.90 0.51 -20.73
CA GLU A 69 11.18 1.30 -21.95
C GLU A 69 9.91 1.73 -22.65
N ASN A 70 8.84 0.93 -22.58
CA ASN A 70 7.54 1.22 -23.21
C ASN A 70 6.63 2.08 -22.31
N CYS A 71 7.11 2.44 -21.11
CA CYS A 71 6.38 3.23 -20.13
C CYS A 71 6.83 4.68 -20.12
N PHE A 72 5.87 5.60 -20.04
CA PHE A 72 6.11 7.04 -20.02
C PHE A 72 5.25 7.74 -18.97
N ILE A 73 5.70 8.94 -18.59
CA ILE A 73 5.04 9.77 -17.60
C ILE A 73 4.37 10.96 -18.30
N THR A 74 3.08 11.17 -18.01
CA THR A 74 2.26 12.23 -18.59
C THR A 74 1.73 13.14 -17.48
N LEU A 75 1.76 14.46 -17.71
CA LEU A 75 1.15 15.43 -16.82
C LEU A 75 -0.37 15.31 -16.86
N ILE A 76 -1.02 15.23 -15.70
CA ILE A 76 -2.45 15.40 -15.56
C ILE A 76 -2.75 16.87 -15.22
N GLU A 77 -2.09 17.40 -14.19
CA GLU A 77 -2.35 18.74 -13.67
C GLU A 77 -1.10 19.36 -13.05
N ASN A 78 -0.90 20.68 -13.27
CA ASN A 78 -0.03 21.49 -12.42
C ASN A 78 -0.85 21.94 -11.20
N PHE A 79 -0.46 21.50 -10.01
CA PHE A 79 -1.21 21.75 -8.79
C PHE A 79 -0.34 22.46 -7.76
N LYS A 80 -0.44 23.79 -7.73
CA LYS A 80 0.20 24.61 -6.70
C LYS A 80 -0.53 24.40 -5.37
N CYS A 81 0.18 24.04 -4.31
CA CYS A 81 -0.37 23.84 -2.98
C CYS A 81 0.58 24.32 -1.88
N ASN A 82 0.09 24.37 -0.65
CA ASN A 82 0.84 24.88 0.48
C ASN A 82 1.64 23.78 1.18
N ASP A 83 1.12 22.57 1.20
CA ASP A 83 1.74 21.45 1.88
C ASP A 83 1.51 20.08 1.17
N VAL A 84 2.10 19.04 1.76
CA VAL A 84 2.01 17.67 1.25
C VAL A 84 0.61 17.06 1.39
N ASN A 85 -0.21 17.53 2.31
CA ASN A 85 -1.54 16.96 2.56
C ASN A 85 -2.51 17.41 1.47
N GLU A 86 -2.45 18.71 1.08
CA GLU A 86 -3.20 19.21 -0.08
C GLU A 86 -2.82 18.44 -1.35
N LEU A 87 -1.51 18.20 -1.57
CA LEU A 87 -1.01 17.46 -2.73
C LEU A 87 -1.53 16.01 -2.73
N ARG A 88 -1.49 15.33 -1.59
CA ARG A 88 -1.99 13.96 -1.41
C ARG A 88 -3.51 13.87 -1.60
N THR A 89 -4.25 14.84 -1.10
CA THR A 89 -5.71 14.93 -1.29
C THR A 89 -6.04 15.05 -2.78
N ARG A 90 -5.28 15.86 -3.52
CA ARG A 90 -5.48 16.00 -4.97
C ARG A 90 -5.13 14.73 -5.74
N GLU A 91 -4.03 14.05 -5.37
CA GLU A 91 -3.67 12.74 -5.92
C GLU A 91 -4.78 11.71 -5.65
N ALA A 92 -5.28 11.65 -4.41
CA ALA A 92 -6.39 10.75 -4.04
C ALA A 92 -7.66 11.01 -4.84
N HIS A 93 -7.97 12.26 -5.18
CA HIS A 93 -9.09 12.60 -6.04
C HIS A 93 -8.96 11.92 -7.41
N PHE A 94 -7.80 12.00 -8.06
CA PHE A 94 -7.58 11.36 -9.36
C PHE A 94 -7.56 9.83 -9.27
N ILE A 95 -7.05 9.26 -8.18
CA ILE A 95 -7.10 7.81 -7.93
C ILE A 95 -8.55 7.32 -7.82
N LYS A 96 -9.46 8.11 -7.22
CA LYS A 96 -10.89 7.77 -7.09
C LYS A 96 -11.66 7.93 -8.41
N THR A 97 -11.26 8.87 -9.26
CA THR A 97 -12.00 9.21 -10.47
C THR A 97 -11.53 8.47 -11.72
N LEU A 98 -10.28 8.03 -11.73
CA LEU A 98 -9.69 7.34 -12.87
C LEU A 98 -9.50 5.85 -12.55
N ASN A 99 -9.75 4.99 -13.56
CA ASN A 99 -9.45 3.56 -13.43
C ASN A 99 -7.93 3.36 -13.45
N CYS A 100 -7.32 3.10 -12.29
CA CYS A 100 -5.87 3.00 -12.14
C CYS A 100 -5.46 1.79 -11.28
N VAL A 101 -4.18 1.41 -11.35
CA VAL A 101 -3.63 0.28 -10.58
C VAL A 101 -3.37 0.62 -9.11
N ASN A 102 -3.52 1.88 -8.71
CA ASN A 102 -3.29 2.31 -7.33
C ASN A 102 -4.29 1.64 -6.37
N LYS A 103 -3.77 0.87 -5.41
CA LYS A 103 -4.59 0.32 -4.30
C LYS A 103 -4.47 1.16 -3.03
N TYR A 104 -3.38 1.92 -2.91
CA TYR A 104 -3.16 2.81 -1.77
C TYR A 104 -3.72 4.20 -2.06
N MET A 105 -4.51 4.72 -1.12
CA MET A 105 -5.09 6.05 -1.17
C MET A 105 -4.25 7.01 -0.30
N PRO A 106 -3.51 7.96 -0.90
CA PRO A 106 -2.73 8.92 -0.13
C PRO A 106 -3.63 9.80 0.75
N GLY A 107 -3.16 10.10 1.96
CA GLY A 107 -3.91 10.99 2.87
C GLY A 107 -5.17 10.39 3.49
N ARG A 108 -5.49 9.12 3.22
CA ARG A 108 -6.65 8.44 3.78
C ARG A 108 -6.49 8.22 5.29
N THR A 109 -7.49 8.59 6.07
CA THR A 109 -7.53 8.29 7.50
C THR A 109 -7.83 6.82 7.78
N MET A 110 -7.52 6.35 9.00
CA MET A 110 -7.88 4.98 9.43
C MET A 110 -9.39 4.79 9.52
N GLU A 111 -10.12 5.86 9.82
CA GLU A 111 -11.58 5.85 9.88
C GLU A 111 -12.19 5.64 8.48
N GLU A 112 -11.77 6.44 7.49
CA GLU A 112 -12.16 6.27 6.09
C GLU A 112 -11.80 4.88 5.56
N TYR A 113 -10.57 4.38 5.89
CA TYR A 113 -10.18 3.02 5.52
C TYR A 113 -11.12 1.97 6.11
N SER A 114 -11.50 2.12 7.38
CA SER A 114 -12.37 1.17 8.08
C SER A 114 -13.79 1.17 7.51
N ILE A 115 -14.30 2.33 7.10
CA ILE A 115 -15.62 2.46 6.47
C ILE A 115 -15.61 1.79 5.09
N ASP A 116 -14.65 2.16 4.24
CA ASP A 116 -14.58 1.66 2.86
C ASP A 116 -14.30 0.16 2.76
N ASN A 117 -13.63 -0.43 3.77
CA ASN A 117 -13.27 -1.87 3.79
C ASN A 117 -13.99 -2.66 4.88
N ALA A 118 -15.12 -2.17 5.39
CA ALA A 118 -15.83 -2.78 6.52
C ALA A 118 -16.14 -4.27 6.31
N GLU A 119 -16.60 -4.65 5.13
CA GLU A 119 -16.93 -6.03 4.76
C GLU A 119 -15.68 -6.92 4.75
N GLU A 120 -14.59 -6.47 4.13
CA GLU A 120 -13.33 -7.21 4.05
C GLU A 120 -12.70 -7.40 5.43
N ILE A 121 -12.73 -6.36 6.26
CA ILE A 121 -12.26 -6.39 7.65
C ILE A 121 -13.09 -7.41 8.46
N LYS A 122 -14.43 -7.41 8.29
CA LYS A 122 -15.32 -8.36 8.94
C LYS A 122 -15.02 -9.80 8.53
N LEU A 123 -14.84 -10.03 7.23
CA LEU A 123 -14.48 -11.35 6.69
C LEU A 123 -13.12 -11.83 7.21
N SER A 124 -12.12 -10.95 7.20
CA SER A 124 -10.77 -11.24 7.71
C SER A 124 -10.80 -11.61 9.21
N LYS A 125 -11.58 -10.88 10.03
CA LYS A 125 -11.78 -11.19 11.45
C LYS A 125 -12.44 -12.55 11.64
N LYS A 126 -13.46 -12.87 10.84
CA LYS A 126 -14.14 -14.18 10.86
C LYS A 126 -13.18 -15.32 10.50
N ASN A 127 -12.40 -15.15 9.44
CA ASN A 127 -11.43 -16.17 9.00
C ASN A 127 -10.33 -16.39 10.03
N ARG A 128 -9.85 -15.32 10.66
CA ARG A 128 -8.89 -15.41 11.78
C ARG A 128 -9.50 -16.19 12.96
N TYR A 129 -10.72 -15.85 13.36
CA TYR A 129 -11.41 -16.56 14.45
C TYR A 129 -11.52 -18.07 14.18
N ILE A 130 -11.96 -18.46 12.97
CA ILE A 130 -12.07 -19.88 12.58
C ILE A 130 -10.71 -20.57 12.64
N ARG A 131 -9.67 -19.96 12.05
CA ARG A 131 -8.31 -20.48 12.07
C ARG A 131 -7.77 -20.69 13.49
N ASP A 132 -7.96 -19.68 14.36
CA ASP A 132 -7.44 -19.72 15.72
C ASP A 132 -8.24 -20.66 16.63
N LYS A 133 -9.51 -20.94 16.28
CA LYS A 133 -10.35 -21.91 16.99
C LYS A 133 -9.93 -23.36 16.72
N VAL A 134 -9.51 -23.69 15.50
CA VAL A 134 -9.09 -25.05 15.14
C VAL A 134 -7.61 -25.32 15.42
N LYS A 135 -6.78 -24.29 15.56
CA LYS A 135 -5.36 -24.42 15.88
C LYS A 135 -5.18 -24.77 17.35
N GLU A 136 -4.46 -25.85 17.63
CA GLU A 136 -4.13 -26.25 19.00
C GLU A 136 -2.98 -25.41 19.57
N PHE A 137 -3.07 -25.14 20.87
CA PHE A 137 -2.01 -24.55 21.69
C PHE A 137 -1.71 -25.48 22.87
N HIS A 138 -0.46 -25.88 22.99
CA HIS A 138 0.07 -26.69 24.08
C HIS A 138 0.76 -25.76 25.08
N CYS A 139 0.26 -25.72 26.32
CA CYS A 139 0.86 -24.92 27.38
C CYS A 139 1.83 -25.78 28.20
N ASP A 140 2.92 -25.19 28.67
CA ASP A 140 3.90 -25.85 29.54
C ASP A 140 3.29 -26.40 30.86
N CYS A 141 2.11 -25.92 31.25
CA CYS A 141 1.35 -26.47 32.37
C CYS A 141 0.64 -27.80 32.07
N GLY A 142 0.80 -28.35 30.85
CA GLY A 142 0.15 -29.59 30.36
C GLY A 142 -1.24 -29.39 29.76
N ALA A 143 -1.78 -28.19 29.73
CA ALA A 143 -3.08 -27.93 29.13
C ALA A 143 -2.99 -27.86 27.60
N ILE A 144 -3.92 -28.56 26.91
CA ILE A 144 -4.13 -28.47 25.45
C ILE A 144 -5.46 -27.75 25.23
N LEU A 145 -5.42 -26.67 24.45
CA LEU A 145 -6.59 -25.84 24.19
C LEU A 145 -6.50 -25.19 22.80
N SER A 146 -7.61 -24.64 22.30
CA SER A 146 -7.54 -23.89 21.04
C SER A 146 -6.70 -22.63 21.19
N PHE A 147 -5.97 -22.25 20.13
CA PHE A 147 -5.14 -21.04 20.10
C PHE A 147 -5.95 -19.78 20.42
N TYR A 148 -7.25 -19.77 20.08
CA TYR A 148 -8.18 -18.70 20.45
C TYR A 148 -8.22 -18.43 21.96
N ASN A 149 -8.14 -19.49 22.78
CA ASN A 149 -8.19 -19.39 24.24
C ASN A 149 -6.82 -19.22 24.92
N LYS A 150 -5.72 -19.15 24.15
CA LYS A 150 -4.35 -19.03 24.66
C LYS A 150 -4.18 -17.88 25.67
N SER A 151 -4.55 -16.66 25.28
CA SER A 151 -4.38 -15.47 26.12
C SER A 151 -5.19 -15.55 27.42
N ARG A 152 -6.44 -16.04 27.34
CA ARG A 152 -7.27 -16.25 28.52
C ARG A 152 -6.66 -17.28 29.47
N HIS A 153 -6.17 -18.40 28.92
CA HIS A 153 -5.52 -19.44 29.71
C HIS A 153 -4.28 -18.90 30.43
N ILE A 154 -3.36 -18.27 29.70
CA ILE A 154 -2.11 -17.74 30.26
C ILE A 154 -2.40 -16.69 31.33
N ASN A 155 -3.35 -15.80 31.12
CA ASN A 155 -3.61 -14.68 32.01
C ASN A 155 -4.48 -15.02 33.22
N ILE A 156 -5.32 -16.04 33.14
CA ILE A 156 -6.36 -16.31 34.17
C ILE A 156 -6.18 -17.71 34.80
N SER A 157 -6.02 -18.77 34.00
CA SER A 157 -6.17 -20.15 34.45
C SER A 157 -4.92 -21.03 34.38
N CYS A 158 -3.79 -20.49 33.89
CA CYS A 158 -2.56 -21.27 33.80
C CYS A 158 -1.97 -21.59 35.21
N LYS A 159 -1.71 -22.87 35.47
CA LYS A 159 -1.12 -23.34 36.75
C LYS A 159 0.31 -22.86 36.96
N LEU A 160 1.04 -22.48 35.94
CA LEU A 160 2.40 -21.96 35.97
C LEU A 160 2.46 -20.42 36.03
N LYS A 161 1.32 -19.76 36.22
CA LYS A 161 1.26 -18.32 36.40
C LYS A 161 1.98 -17.92 37.68
N LYS A 162 3.05 -17.11 37.52
CA LYS A 162 3.74 -16.43 38.63
C LYS A 162 3.05 -15.12 38.95
#